data_b193581ab15d5a6837b17ee03545dde0
#
_entry.id   b193581ab15d5a6837b17ee03545dde0
#
_cell.length_a   1.000
_cell.length_b   1.000
_cell.length_c   1.000
_cell.angle_alpha   90.00
_cell.angle_beta   90.00
_cell.angle_gamma   90.00
#
_symmetry.space_group_name_H-M   'P 1'
#
loop_
_entity.id
_entity.type
_entity.pdbx_description
1 polymer ?
#
loop_
_entity_poly.entity_id
_entity_poly.type
_entity_poly.pdbx_seq_one_letter_code
_entity_poly.pdbx_strand_id
1 'polypeptide(L)'
;MWTELLNSSYFALFLIVALGFMLGRIKIRGVSLDVSAVIFIALLFGHFGVSIPKELGNFGLVLFIFTIGIQAGPGFFDSFRTKGKTLILITMLIMASASLTAVGLKYAFGIDTPSVVGLIAGALTSTPGLAVAIDSTNSPLASIAYGIAYPFGVIGVILFVKLLPKMLRVDLEQEARRLEAERRSKYPELQTCIFKVTNPQVFGRTLAQLNVGRMTGAVVSRVKSGGEILIPMGHTSLHAEDWVQAVGSEDALSQLGVLLGERKEGELPLVESQDIQSLLLTNKNMINKQLGDLNLHQNFGCTVTRVRRSGIDLAPSPDLALKFGDKLMVVGEKDGLNGLACMLGNNAKLLSDTDFFPIAMGIVLGVLFGKLNISFGDGMSFSPGLTGGVLIVALVLSAIGKTGPILWSMSGPSNHLLRQLGLLLFLAEVGTSAGKTLVETFQSSGWLLFGVGAAITIVPMLVSVVVGRLIFKVSVLDLLGTITGGMTSTPGLAAADSMVDSNIPGVAYATVYPIAMVFLILFIQVIAMTF
;
A
#
# COMPACT_ATOMS: atom_id res chain seq x y z
N MET A 1 26.08 -32.88 -21.42
CA MET A 1 26.10 -32.32 -20.04
C MET A 1 25.40 -30.94 -19.99
N TRP A 2 25.88 -29.87 -20.67
CA TRP A 2 25.20 -28.56 -20.61
C TRP A 2 23.78 -28.58 -21.19
N THR A 3 23.55 -29.21 -22.31
CA THR A 3 22.23 -29.40 -22.93
C THR A 3 21.27 -30.21 -22.05
N GLU A 4 21.76 -31.24 -21.39
CA GLU A 4 20.96 -32.05 -20.47
C GLU A 4 20.59 -31.25 -19.20
N LEU A 5 21.52 -30.44 -18.66
CA LEU A 5 21.26 -29.58 -17.52
C LEU A 5 20.22 -28.51 -17.87
N LEU A 6 20.30 -27.89 -19.04
CA LEU A 6 19.31 -26.89 -19.50
C LEU A 6 17.93 -27.48 -19.79
N ASN A 7 17.88 -28.79 -20.12
CA ASN A 7 16.61 -29.53 -20.25
C ASN A 7 15.97 -29.87 -18.88
N SER A 8 16.75 -29.77 -17.79
CA SER A 8 16.18 -29.85 -16.44
C SER A 8 15.42 -28.56 -16.11
N SER A 9 14.10 -28.62 -16.03
CA SER A 9 13.24 -27.46 -15.75
C SER A 9 13.65 -26.72 -14.48
N TYR A 10 14.10 -27.42 -13.43
CA TYR A 10 14.54 -26.81 -12.18
C TYR A 10 15.86 -26.04 -12.34
N PHE A 11 16.84 -26.65 -13.03
CA PHE A 11 18.11 -25.98 -13.29
C PHE A 11 17.92 -24.74 -14.15
N ALA A 12 17.17 -24.86 -15.24
CA ALA A 12 16.85 -23.76 -16.13
C ALA A 12 16.12 -22.63 -15.40
N LEU A 13 15.12 -22.96 -14.57
CA LEU A 13 14.37 -22.00 -13.77
C LEU A 13 15.28 -21.16 -12.86
N PHE A 14 16.08 -21.84 -12.02
CA PHE A 14 16.94 -21.13 -11.08
C PHE A 14 18.07 -20.38 -11.77
N LEU A 15 18.58 -20.87 -12.91
CA LEU A 15 19.57 -20.15 -13.71
C LEU A 15 18.99 -18.86 -14.31
N ILE A 16 17.78 -18.92 -14.89
CA ILE A 16 17.05 -17.76 -15.42
C ILE A 16 16.83 -16.73 -14.31
N VAL A 17 16.38 -17.17 -13.14
CA VAL A 17 16.16 -16.31 -11.98
C VAL A 17 17.47 -15.65 -11.53
N ALA A 18 18.56 -16.42 -11.38
CA ALA A 18 19.85 -15.90 -10.94
C ALA A 18 20.41 -14.85 -11.91
N LEU A 19 20.41 -15.16 -13.20
CA LEU A 19 20.87 -14.23 -14.24
C LEU A 19 19.95 -12.99 -14.35
N GLY A 20 18.64 -13.20 -14.18
CA GLY A 20 17.67 -12.12 -14.15
C GLY A 20 17.92 -11.15 -12.99
N PHE A 21 18.19 -11.65 -11.78
CA PHE A 21 18.59 -10.80 -10.65
C PHE A 21 19.92 -10.10 -10.88
N MET A 22 20.89 -10.76 -11.49
CA MET A 22 22.16 -10.11 -11.85
C MET A 22 21.94 -8.95 -12.81
N LEU A 23 21.15 -9.15 -13.87
CA LEU A 23 20.77 -8.11 -14.82
C LEU A 23 19.97 -6.99 -14.15
N GLY A 24 19.01 -7.34 -13.29
CA GLY A 24 18.14 -6.40 -12.58
C GLY A 24 18.89 -5.47 -11.61
N ARG A 25 20.04 -5.91 -11.06
CA ARG A 25 20.90 -5.11 -10.19
C ARG A 25 21.76 -4.08 -10.93
N ILE A 26 21.90 -4.23 -12.25
CA ILE A 26 22.67 -3.27 -13.05
C ILE A 26 21.91 -1.95 -13.10
N LYS A 27 22.52 -0.90 -12.55
CA LYS A 27 21.98 0.46 -12.59
C LYS A 27 22.65 1.26 -13.69
N ILE A 28 21.90 1.63 -14.71
CA ILE A 28 22.36 2.51 -15.79
C ILE A 28 21.77 3.90 -15.52
N ARG A 29 22.61 4.88 -15.20
CA ARG A 29 22.19 6.26 -14.84
C ARG A 29 21.10 6.32 -13.76
N GLY A 30 21.16 5.41 -12.77
CA GLY A 30 20.20 5.36 -11.66
C GLY A 30 18.91 4.56 -11.94
N VAL A 31 18.74 4.01 -13.15
CA VAL A 31 17.61 3.15 -13.52
C VAL A 31 18.03 1.69 -13.48
N SER A 32 17.23 0.83 -12.87
CA SER A 32 17.38 -0.64 -12.88
C SER A 32 16.09 -1.29 -13.37
N LEU A 33 16.22 -2.49 -13.96
CA LEU A 33 15.07 -3.29 -14.39
C LEU A 33 14.45 -4.10 -13.24
N ASP A 34 15.17 -4.17 -12.11
CA ASP A 34 14.76 -4.89 -10.91
C ASP A 34 14.35 -6.36 -11.19
N VAL A 35 13.35 -6.89 -10.49
CA VAL A 35 12.85 -8.27 -10.67
C VAL A 35 12.32 -8.50 -12.09
N SER A 36 11.81 -7.47 -12.76
CA SER A 36 11.32 -7.57 -14.13
C SER A 36 12.40 -7.97 -15.15
N ALA A 37 13.69 -7.83 -14.80
CA ALA A 37 14.79 -8.30 -15.64
C ALA A 37 14.74 -9.81 -15.94
N VAL A 38 14.10 -10.59 -15.06
CA VAL A 38 13.95 -12.04 -15.22
C VAL A 38 13.22 -12.40 -16.52
N ILE A 39 12.22 -11.61 -16.94
CA ILE A 39 11.49 -11.90 -18.19
C ILE A 39 12.41 -11.79 -19.42
N PHE A 40 13.35 -10.84 -19.44
CA PHE A 40 14.27 -10.66 -20.58
C PHE A 40 15.25 -11.81 -20.68
N ILE A 41 15.77 -12.33 -19.55
CA ILE A 41 16.59 -13.54 -19.53
C ILE A 41 15.76 -14.74 -19.95
N ALA A 42 14.53 -14.88 -19.46
CA ALA A 42 13.63 -15.97 -19.84
C ALA A 42 13.29 -15.95 -21.34
N LEU A 43 13.03 -14.76 -21.93
CA LEU A 43 12.84 -14.58 -23.38
C LEU A 43 14.07 -15.08 -24.16
N LEU A 44 15.28 -14.72 -23.71
CA LEU A 44 16.51 -15.16 -24.37
C LEU A 44 16.67 -16.69 -24.30
N PHE A 45 16.45 -17.30 -23.14
CA PHE A 45 16.51 -18.75 -22.97
C PHE A 45 15.43 -19.48 -23.79
N GLY A 46 14.22 -18.92 -23.86
CA GLY A 46 13.14 -19.43 -24.68
C GLY A 46 13.46 -19.42 -26.17
N HIS A 47 14.15 -18.36 -26.64
CA HIS A 47 14.64 -18.29 -28.01
C HIS A 47 15.63 -19.45 -28.35
N PHE A 48 16.43 -19.87 -27.38
CA PHE A 48 17.33 -21.02 -27.53
C PHE A 48 16.65 -22.37 -27.23
N GLY A 49 15.32 -22.42 -27.13
CA GLY A 49 14.54 -23.65 -26.99
C GLY A 49 14.35 -24.17 -25.55
N VAL A 50 14.80 -23.44 -24.54
CA VAL A 50 14.51 -23.77 -23.14
C VAL A 50 13.03 -23.51 -22.85
N SER A 51 12.38 -24.43 -22.11
CA SER A 51 10.98 -24.26 -21.70
C SER A 51 10.79 -24.62 -20.21
N ILE A 52 10.01 -23.80 -19.53
CA ILE A 52 9.56 -24.04 -18.17
C ILE A 52 8.12 -24.59 -18.23
N PRO A 53 7.77 -25.61 -17.41
CA PRO A 53 6.42 -26.16 -17.38
C PRO A 53 5.35 -25.11 -17.05
N LYS A 54 4.24 -25.11 -17.81
CA LYS A 54 3.13 -24.15 -17.64
C LYS A 54 2.48 -24.23 -16.25
N GLU A 55 2.51 -25.39 -15.63
CA GLU A 55 1.98 -25.63 -14.28
C GLU A 55 2.73 -24.81 -13.23
N LEU A 56 4.06 -24.66 -13.36
CA LEU A 56 4.87 -23.82 -12.47
C LEU A 56 4.55 -22.34 -12.66
N GLY A 57 4.34 -21.91 -13.90
CA GLY A 57 3.91 -20.54 -14.22
C GLY A 57 2.54 -20.23 -13.62
N ASN A 58 1.55 -21.11 -13.81
CA ASN A 58 0.21 -20.94 -13.27
C ASN A 58 0.20 -20.94 -11.74
N PHE A 59 0.96 -21.83 -11.10
CA PHE A 59 1.12 -21.83 -9.63
C PHE A 59 1.73 -20.49 -9.15
N GLY A 60 2.78 -20.02 -9.83
CA GLY A 60 3.39 -18.74 -9.56
C GLY A 60 2.40 -17.58 -9.71
N LEU A 61 1.62 -17.58 -10.80
CA LEU A 61 0.59 -16.57 -11.08
C LEU A 61 -0.44 -16.46 -9.94
N VAL A 62 -0.99 -17.57 -9.51
CA VAL A 62 -2.02 -17.63 -8.45
C VAL A 62 -1.47 -17.08 -7.14
N LEU A 63 -0.27 -17.49 -6.72
CA LEU A 63 0.39 -16.99 -5.52
C LEU A 63 0.64 -15.47 -5.62
N PHE A 64 1.15 -15.04 -6.76
CA PHE A 64 1.47 -13.64 -7.02
C PHE A 64 0.23 -12.74 -6.92
N ILE A 65 -0.85 -13.11 -7.59
CA ILE A 65 -2.10 -12.34 -7.61
C ILE A 65 -2.79 -12.36 -6.24
N PHE A 66 -2.81 -13.51 -5.56
CA PHE A 66 -3.39 -13.61 -4.21
C PHE A 66 -2.69 -12.67 -3.22
N THR A 67 -1.36 -12.65 -3.24
CA THR A 67 -0.57 -11.79 -2.34
C THR A 67 -0.79 -10.30 -2.60
N ILE A 68 -1.01 -9.91 -3.87
CA ILE A 68 -1.41 -8.54 -4.24
C ILE A 68 -2.76 -8.19 -3.63
N GLY A 69 -3.76 -9.05 -3.79
CA GLY A 69 -5.10 -8.84 -3.25
C GLY A 69 -5.12 -8.71 -1.73
N ILE A 70 -4.39 -9.59 -1.03
CA ILE A 70 -4.26 -9.53 0.44
C ILE A 70 -3.60 -8.23 0.91
N GLN A 71 -2.58 -7.75 0.21
CA GLN A 71 -1.90 -6.51 0.55
C GLN A 71 -2.76 -5.27 0.29
N ALA A 72 -3.47 -5.25 -0.82
CA ALA A 72 -4.26 -4.09 -1.26
C ALA A 72 -5.56 -3.92 -0.46
N GLY A 73 -6.21 -5.01 -0.05
CA GLY A 73 -7.58 -5.01 0.48
C GLY A 73 -7.86 -4.09 1.66
N PRO A 74 -7.04 -4.05 2.73
CA PRO A 74 -7.31 -3.17 3.87
C PRO A 74 -7.34 -1.69 3.52
N GLY A 75 -6.45 -1.25 2.62
CA GLY A 75 -6.37 0.15 2.19
C GLY A 75 -7.30 0.50 1.02
N PHE A 76 -7.72 -0.48 0.24
CA PHE A 76 -8.52 -0.27 -0.96
C PHE A 76 -9.84 0.44 -0.65
N PHE A 77 -10.64 -0.13 0.24
CA PHE A 77 -11.95 0.43 0.60
C PHE A 77 -11.85 1.70 1.44
N ASP A 78 -10.84 1.81 2.32
CA ASP A 78 -10.63 3.00 3.14
C ASP A 78 -10.21 4.21 2.29
N SER A 79 -9.46 3.99 1.22
CA SER A 79 -9.03 5.06 0.29
C SER A 79 -10.22 5.73 -0.41
N PHE A 80 -11.32 4.99 -0.66
CA PHE A 80 -12.54 5.58 -1.21
C PHE A 80 -13.32 6.45 -0.21
N ARG A 81 -13.14 6.24 1.10
CA ARG A 81 -13.85 6.96 2.15
C ARG A 81 -13.14 8.23 2.60
N THR A 82 -11.82 8.33 2.37
CA THR A 82 -10.96 9.43 2.84
C THR A 82 -10.62 10.42 1.73
N LYS A 83 -9.66 11.33 2.00
CA LYS A 83 -9.20 12.40 1.07
C LYS A 83 -8.56 11.90 -0.23
N GLY A 84 -8.41 10.58 -0.41
CA GLY A 84 -7.86 9.98 -1.62
C GLY A 84 -8.75 10.05 -2.87
N LYS A 85 -10.02 10.48 -2.77
CA LYS A 85 -10.98 10.45 -3.89
C LYS A 85 -10.45 11.12 -5.16
N THR A 86 -9.84 12.31 -5.02
CA THR A 86 -9.30 13.04 -6.18
C THR A 86 -8.13 12.31 -6.82
N LEU A 87 -7.20 11.79 -6.02
CA LEU A 87 -6.04 11.05 -6.52
C LEU A 87 -6.48 9.74 -7.18
N ILE A 88 -7.50 9.07 -6.62
CA ILE A 88 -8.11 7.88 -7.20
C ILE A 88 -8.76 8.21 -8.55
N LEU A 89 -9.52 9.30 -8.65
CA LEU A 89 -10.13 9.72 -9.92
C LEU A 89 -9.09 10.01 -11.00
N ILE A 90 -7.98 10.66 -10.65
CA ILE A 90 -6.85 10.88 -11.57
C ILE A 90 -6.24 9.53 -11.98
N THR A 91 -6.09 8.60 -11.06
CA THR A 91 -5.58 7.25 -11.35
C THR A 91 -6.51 6.49 -12.31
N MET A 92 -7.82 6.53 -12.08
CA MET A 92 -8.80 5.95 -12.99
C MET A 92 -8.73 6.61 -14.39
N LEU A 93 -8.50 7.92 -14.44
CA LEU A 93 -8.31 8.65 -15.70
C LEU A 93 -7.02 8.22 -16.43
N ILE A 94 -5.92 7.96 -15.70
CA ILE A 94 -4.69 7.38 -16.27
C ILE A 94 -5.00 6.04 -16.93
N MET A 95 -5.68 5.14 -16.22
CA MET A 95 -6.05 3.81 -16.74
C MET A 95 -6.98 3.90 -17.94
N ALA A 96 -8.03 4.72 -17.85
CA ALA A 96 -8.98 4.90 -18.94
C ALA A 96 -8.33 5.51 -20.19
N SER A 97 -7.50 6.55 -20.01
CA SER A 97 -6.80 7.19 -21.13
C SER A 97 -5.74 6.28 -21.77
N ALA A 98 -5.02 5.47 -20.98
CA ALA A 98 -4.11 4.45 -21.49
C ALA A 98 -4.86 3.41 -22.34
N SER A 99 -5.97 2.90 -21.79
CA SER A 99 -6.82 1.91 -22.47
C SER A 99 -7.44 2.45 -23.74
N LEU A 100 -7.98 3.67 -23.72
CA LEU A 100 -8.55 4.33 -24.91
C LEU A 100 -7.49 4.59 -25.97
N THR A 101 -6.30 5.04 -25.57
CA THR A 101 -5.16 5.23 -26.49
C THR A 101 -4.78 3.90 -27.15
N ALA A 102 -4.67 2.85 -26.36
CA ALA A 102 -4.30 1.52 -26.87
C ALA A 102 -5.35 0.95 -27.82
N VAL A 103 -6.64 1.03 -27.47
CA VAL A 103 -7.74 0.57 -28.33
C VAL A 103 -7.84 1.43 -29.59
N GLY A 104 -7.68 2.75 -29.48
CA GLY A 104 -7.64 3.63 -30.65
C GLY A 104 -6.52 3.29 -31.63
N LEU A 105 -5.32 3.05 -31.11
CA LEU A 105 -4.16 2.66 -31.93
C LEU A 105 -4.27 1.22 -32.48
N LYS A 106 -4.95 0.31 -31.74
CA LYS A 106 -5.31 -1.02 -32.26
C LYS A 106 -6.05 -0.92 -33.60
N TYR A 107 -7.13 -0.14 -33.60
CA TYR A 107 -7.92 0.03 -34.84
C TYR A 107 -7.19 0.82 -35.94
N ALA A 108 -6.39 1.83 -35.56
CA ALA A 108 -5.65 2.64 -36.52
C ALA A 108 -4.56 1.85 -37.24
N PHE A 109 -3.92 0.89 -36.58
CA PHE A 109 -2.78 0.14 -37.10
C PHE A 109 -3.05 -1.36 -37.28
N GLY A 110 -4.26 -1.85 -37.01
CA GLY A 110 -4.61 -3.27 -37.15
C GLY A 110 -3.87 -4.21 -36.20
N ILE A 111 -3.54 -3.75 -34.98
CA ILE A 111 -2.79 -4.55 -33.99
C ILE A 111 -3.73 -5.59 -33.37
N ASP A 112 -3.23 -6.81 -33.16
CA ASP A 112 -3.99 -7.87 -32.49
C ASP A 112 -4.23 -7.57 -31.00
N THR A 113 -5.31 -8.12 -30.43
CA THR A 113 -5.70 -7.88 -29.04
C THR A 113 -4.63 -8.32 -28.02
N PRO A 114 -4.01 -9.53 -28.17
CA PRO A 114 -2.94 -9.94 -27.27
C PRO A 114 -1.79 -8.95 -27.21
N SER A 115 -1.34 -8.43 -28.35
CA SER A 115 -0.28 -7.42 -28.40
C SER A 115 -0.72 -6.11 -27.73
N VAL A 116 -1.95 -5.65 -27.94
CA VAL A 116 -2.47 -4.42 -27.34
C VAL A 116 -2.50 -4.50 -25.80
N VAL A 117 -3.04 -5.57 -25.24
CA VAL A 117 -3.07 -5.73 -23.76
C VAL A 117 -1.67 -5.91 -23.16
N GLY A 118 -0.76 -6.56 -23.90
CA GLY A 118 0.66 -6.63 -23.56
C GLY A 118 1.34 -5.25 -23.56
N LEU A 119 1.07 -4.42 -24.58
CA LEU A 119 1.56 -3.04 -24.67
C LEU A 119 1.05 -2.17 -23.51
N ILE A 120 -0.23 -2.28 -23.13
CA ILE A 120 -0.79 -1.57 -21.98
C ILE A 120 -0.01 -1.95 -20.72
N ALA A 121 0.14 -3.26 -20.46
CA ALA A 121 0.84 -3.76 -19.28
C ALA A 121 2.31 -3.30 -19.24
N GLY A 122 3.01 -3.32 -20.40
CA GLY A 122 4.40 -2.88 -20.53
C GLY A 122 4.56 -1.36 -20.38
N ALA A 123 3.73 -0.59 -21.05
CA ALA A 123 3.74 0.88 -21.02
C ALA A 123 3.44 1.44 -19.62
N LEU A 124 2.57 0.77 -18.87
CA LEU A 124 2.26 1.11 -17.47
C LEU A 124 3.18 0.39 -16.46
N THR A 125 4.22 -0.30 -16.92
CA THR A 125 5.21 -1.02 -16.10
C THR A 125 4.61 -2.05 -15.14
N SER A 126 3.47 -2.65 -15.50
CA SER A 126 2.68 -3.52 -14.64
C SER A 126 2.89 -5.01 -14.93
N THR A 127 3.63 -5.69 -14.07
CA THR A 127 3.74 -7.15 -14.13
C THR A 127 2.42 -7.86 -13.78
N PRO A 128 1.59 -7.38 -12.83
CA PRO A 128 0.23 -7.92 -12.64
C PRO A 128 -0.64 -7.76 -13.89
N GLY A 129 -0.52 -6.63 -14.60
CA GLY A 129 -1.20 -6.41 -15.87
C GLY A 129 -0.78 -7.42 -16.94
N LEU A 130 0.53 -7.72 -17.05
CA LEU A 130 1.03 -8.77 -17.94
C LEU A 130 0.42 -10.13 -17.62
N ALA A 131 0.36 -10.47 -16.32
CA ALA A 131 -0.22 -11.73 -15.86
C ALA A 131 -1.65 -11.92 -16.37
N VAL A 132 -2.46 -10.89 -16.26
CA VAL A 132 -3.85 -10.90 -16.75
C VAL A 132 -3.92 -10.91 -18.27
N ALA A 133 -3.07 -10.13 -18.94
CA ALA A 133 -3.02 -10.10 -20.39
C ALA A 133 -2.79 -11.50 -20.98
N ILE A 134 -1.89 -12.28 -20.37
CA ILE A 134 -1.59 -13.64 -20.80
C ILE A 134 -2.71 -14.61 -20.43
N ASP A 135 -3.21 -14.55 -19.19
CA ASP A 135 -4.31 -15.42 -18.72
C ASP A 135 -5.56 -15.23 -19.60
N SER A 136 -5.91 -13.98 -19.92
CA SER A 136 -7.10 -13.65 -20.69
C SER A 136 -6.97 -13.94 -22.19
N THR A 137 -5.77 -13.83 -22.78
CA THR A 137 -5.56 -14.03 -24.23
C THR A 137 -4.97 -15.38 -24.59
N ASN A 138 -4.38 -16.05 -23.61
CA ASN A 138 -3.64 -17.31 -23.76
C ASN A 138 -2.61 -17.26 -24.93
N SER A 139 -1.98 -16.10 -25.14
CA SER A 139 -1.09 -15.81 -26.27
C SER A 139 0.30 -15.33 -25.82
N PRO A 140 1.39 -15.85 -26.41
CA PRO A 140 2.74 -15.37 -26.13
C PRO A 140 3.00 -13.94 -26.64
N LEU A 141 2.18 -13.44 -27.57
CA LEU A 141 2.31 -12.10 -28.14
C LEU A 141 2.16 -11.00 -27.07
N ALA A 142 1.32 -11.24 -26.04
CA ALA A 142 1.19 -10.30 -24.93
C ALA A 142 2.53 -10.11 -24.20
N SER A 143 3.31 -11.18 -23.99
CA SER A 143 4.61 -11.12 -23.34
C SER A 143 5.66 -10.39 -24.19
N ILE A 144 5.65 -10.62 -25.49
CA ILE A 144 6.57 -9.98 -26.43
C ILE A 144 6.28 -8.48 -26.49
N ALA A 145 5.02 -8.11 -26.66
CA ALA A 145 4.58 -6.73 -26.69
C ALA A 145 4.88 -5.99 -25.37
N TYR A 146 4.67 -6.65 -24.23
CA TYR A 146 5.13 -6.15 -22.94
C TYR A 146 6.63 -5.88 -22.92
N GLY A 147 7.44 -6.86 -23.33
CA GLY A 147 8.91 -6.73 -23.37
C GLY A 147 9.39 -5.58 -24.26
N ILE A 148 8.68 -5.28 -25.35
CA ILE A 148 8.98 -4.15 -26.26
C ILE A 148 8.61 -2.81 -25.59
N ALA A 149 7.45 -2.71 -24.93
CA ALA A 149 6.96 -1.46 -24.34
C ALA A 149 7.59 -1.13 -22.99
N TYR A 150 7.94 -2.13 -22.17
CA TYR A 150 8.37 -1.98 -20.78
C TYR A 150 9.60 -1.07 -20.60
N PRO A 151 10.71 -1.22 -21.39
CA PRO A 151 11.87 -0.34 -21.24
C PRO A 151 11.52 1.14 -21.45
N PHE A 152 10.66 1.43 -22.43
CA PHE A 152 10.18 2.79 -22.67
C PHE A 152 9.26 3.25 -21.54
N GLY A 153 8.37 2.40 -21.04
CA GLY A 153 7.54 2.69 -19.88
C GLY A 153 8.35 3.15 -18.68
N VAL A 154 9.41 2.41 -18.32
CA VAL A 154 10.30 2.76 -17.20
C VAL A 154 11.03 4.08 -17.46
N ILE A 155 11.72 4.20 -18.59
CA ILE A 155 12.51 5.40 -18.92
C ILE A 155 11.59 6.61 -19.12
N GLY A 156 10.47 6.43 -19.81
CA GLY A 156 9.50 7.48 -20.10
C GLY A 156 8.89 8.08 -18.85
N VAL A 157 8.49 7.24 -17.89
CA VAL A 157 7.96 7.72 -16.59
C VAL A 157 9.03 8.50 -15.82
N ILE A 158 10.27 7.98 -15.71
CA ILE A 158 11.37 8.67 -15.03
C ILE A 158 11.65 10.03 -15.66
N LEU A 159 11.77 10.08 -16.98
CA LEU A 159 12.03 11.34 -17.69
C LEU A 159 10.87 12.33 -17.52
N PHE A 160 9.63 11.87 -17.66
CA PHE A 160 8.46 12.70 -17.49
C PHE A 160 8.39 13.30 -16.09
N VAL A 161 8.57 12.48 -15.06
CA VAL A 161 8.58 12.89 -13.64
C VAL A 161 9.65 13.95 -13.39
N LYS A 162 10.88 13.76 -13.90
CA LYS A 162 11.98 14.72 -13.74
C LYS A 162 11.77 16.03 -14.52
N LEU A 163 11.07 15.98 -15.65
CA LEU A 163 10.80 17.15 -16.46
C LEU A 163 9.57 17.94 -15.99
N LEU A 164 8.60 17.27 -15.39
CA LEU A 164 7.31 17.87 -15.00
C LEU A 164 7.42 19.14 -14.16
N PRO A 165 8.23 19.21 -13.07
CA PRO A 165 8.37 20.43 -12.28
C PRO A 165 8.94 21.59 -13.10
N LYS A 166 9.89 21.31 -13.99
CA LYS A 166 10.48 22.31 -14.90
C LYS A 166 9.46 22.82 -15.92
N MET A 167 8.65 21.94 -16.49
CA MET A 167 7.58 22.29 -17.43
C MET A 167 6.52 23.18 -16.78
N LEU A 168 6.18 22.88 -15.51
CA LEU A 168 5.19 23.65 -14.75
C LEU A 168 5.80 24.87 -14.02
N ARG A 169 7.13 25.05 -14.07
CA ARG A 169 7.87 26.12 -13.38
C ARG A 169 7.57 26.18 -11.88
N VAL A 170 7.53 25.01 -11.23
CA VAL A 170 7.24 24.88 -9.80
C VAL A 170 8.52 24.54 -9.03
N ASP A 171 8.74 25.26 -7.94
CA ASP A 171 9.75 24.95 -6.94
C ASP A 171 9.19 23.89 -5.97
N LEU A 172 9.73 22.68 -6.04
CA LEU A 172 9.26 21.54 -5.24
C LEU A 172 9.53 21.72 -3.75
N GLU A 173 10.64 22.36 -3.37
CA GLU A 173 10.96 22.56 -1.95
C GLU A 173 9.99 23.57 -1.31
N GLN A 174 9.69 24.65 -2.02
CA GLN A 174 8.72 25.64 -1.53
C GLN A 174 7.31 25.02 -1.43
N GLU A 175 6.92 24.23 -2.42
CA GLU A 175 5.61 23.54 -2.41
C GLU A 175 5.56 22.51 -1.27
N ALA A 176 6.66 21.75 -1.02
CA ALA A 176 6.75 20.79 0.08
C ALA A 176 6.54 21.49 1.44
N ARG A 177 7.28 22.55 1.70
CA ARG A 177 7.15 23.33 2.95
C ARG A 177 5.72 23.84 3.17
N ARG A 178 5.09 24.32 2.13
CA ARG A 178 3.68 24.80 2.19
C ARG A 178 2.72 23.65 2.53
N LEU A 179 2.83 22.53 1.84
CA LEU A 179 1.95 21.37 2.05
C LEU A 179 2.19 20.70 3.41
N GLU A 180 3.42 20.66 3.89
CA GLU A 180 3.74 20.18 5.23
C GLU A 180 3.15 21.08 6.31
N ALA A 181 3.23 22.40 6.13
CA ALA A 181 2.57 23.35 7.04
C ALA A 181 1.04 23.15 7.05
N GLU A 182 0.42 22.96 5.87
CA GLU A 182 -1.01 22.66 5.76
C GLU A 182 -1.38 21.29 6.37
N ARG A 183 -0.49 20.27 6.26
CA ARG A 183 -0.69 18.96 6.89
C ARG A 183 -0.55 19.03 8.40
N ARG A 184 0.47 19.72 8.92
CA ARG A 184 0.66 19.92 10.37
C ARG A 184 -0.55 20.61 11.00
N SER A 185 -1.18 21.55 10.29
CA SER A 185 -2.41 22.18 10.78
C SER A 185 -3.63 21.24 10.81
N LYS A 186 -3.68 20.22 9.91
CA LYS A 186 -4.80 19.27 9.81
C LYS A 186 -4.61 17.99 10.63
N TYR A 187 -3.38 17.54 10.80
CA TYR A 187 -2.96 16.35 11.56
C TYR A 187 -1.76 16.74 12.42
N PRO A 188 -1.99 17.51 13.49
CA PRO A 188 -0.91 17.95 14.35
C PRO A 188 -0.23 16.76 15.03
N GLU A 189 1.09 16.81 15.12
CA GLU A 189 1.87 15.82 15.87
C GLU A 189 1.43 15.84 17.34
N LEU A 190 1.30 14.65 17.91
CA LEU A 190 0.99 14.54 19.33
C LEU A 190 2.24 14.87 20.14
N GLN A 191 2.13 15.91 20.96
CA GLN A 191 3.18 16.40 21.86
C GLN A 191 2.82 16.06 23.31
N THR A 192 3.85 16.04 24.15
CA THR A 192 3.70 15.88 25.60
C THR A 192 4.06 17.20 26.26
N CYS A 193 3.18 17.72 27.11
CA CYS A 193 3.42 18.94 27.87
C CYS A 193 2.97 18.78 29.33
N ILE A 194 3.52 19.62 30.20
CA ILE A 194 3.13 19.71 31.60
C ILE A 194 2.38 21.02 31.82
N PHE A 195 1.34 20.97 32.65
CA PHE A 195 0.54 22.13 33.02
C PHE A 195 0.51 22.27 34.52
N LYS A 196 0.73 23.47 35.03
CA LYS A 196 0.52 23.82 36.43
C LYS A 196 -0.92 24.27 36.60
N VAL A 197 -1.64 23.66 37.52
CA VAL A 197 -3.04 23.98 37.80
C VAL A 197 -3.11 25.28 38.58
N THR A 198 -3.43 26.36 37.88
CA THR A 198 -3.55 27.72 38.48
C THR A 198 -4.94 28.31 38.34
N ASN A 199 -5.82 27.70 37.57
CA ASN A 199 -7.18 28.17 37.36
C ASN A 199 -8.10 27.79 38.55
N PRO A 200 -8.63 28.76 39.30
CA PRO A 200 -9.49 28.47 40.46
C PRO A 200 -10.78 27.70 40.11
N GLN A 201 -11.26 27.80 38.89
CA GLN A 201 -12.50 27.11 38.45
C GLN A 201 -12.34 25.60 38.35
N VAL A 202 -11.12 25.10 38.35
CA VAL A 202 -10.81 23.64 38.27
C VAL A 202 -10.53 23.02 39.63
N PHE A 203 -10.31 23.83 40.66
CA PHE A 203 -9.97 23.32 41.97
C PHE A 203 -11.09 22.47 42.57
N GLY A 204 -10.73 21.29 43.08
CA GLY A 204 -11.64 20.32 43.68
C GLY A 204 -12.54 19.59 42.66
N ARG A 205 -12.45 19.92 41.38
CA ARG A 205 -13.21 19.19 40.33
C ARG A 205 -12.45 17.96 39.87
N THR A 206 -13.20 16.89 39.59
CA THR A 206 -12.63 15.66 39.03
C THR A 206 -12.39 15.78 37.54
N LEU A 207 -11.45 15.00 37.00
CA LEU A 207 -11.19 14.95 35.56
C LEU A 207 -12.43 14.52 34.75
N ALA A 208 -13.29 13.67 35.30
CA ALA A 208 -14.57 13.29 34.71
C ALA A 208 -15.53 14.49 34.62
N GLN A 209 -15.62 15.32 35.66
CA GLN A 209 -16.46 16.52 35.68
C GLN A 209 -15.93 17.58 34.70
N LEU A 210 -14.62 17.70 34.58
CA LEU A 210 -13.97 18.63 33.62
C LEU A 210 -14.06 18.14 32.17
N ASN A 211 -14.34 16.84 31.98
CA ASN A 211 -14.49 16.22 30.66
C ASN A 211 -13.35 16.58 29.67
N VAL A 212 -12.12 16.62 30.18
CA VAL A 212 -10.91 17.13 29.49
C VAL A 212 -10.77 16.55 28.10
N GLY A 213 -10.86 15.22 27.97
CA GLY A 213 -10.66 14.53 26.69
C GLY A 213 -11.67 14.92 25.60
N ARG A 214 -12.96 15.16 25.98
CA ARG A 214 -13.99 15.60 25.01
C ARG A 214 -13.89 17.09 24.69
N MET A 215 -13.51 17.90 25.68
CA MET A 215 -13.43 19.35 25.48
C MET A 215 -12.20 19.76 24.68
N THR A 216 -11.05 19.14 24.95
CA THR A 216 -9.77 19.57 24.37
C THR A 216 -9.19 18.59 23.36
N GLY A 217 -9.57 17.33 23.40
CA GLY A 217 -8.92 16.26 22.63
C GLY A 217 -7.56 15.81 23.22
N ALA A 218 -7.12 16.37 24.35
CA ALA A 218 -5.90 15.96 25.04
C ALA A 218 -6.17 14.81 26.02
N VAL A 219 -5.18 13.95 26.19
CA VAL A 219 -5.21 12.83 27.15
C VAL A 219 -4.30 13.17 28.32
N VAL A 220 -4.85 13.22 29.51
CA VAL A 220 -4.06 13.39 30.75
C VAL A 220 -3.40 12.04 31.08
N SER A 221 -2.08 12.04 31.10
CA SER A 221 -1.30 10.82 31.32
C SER A 221 -0.81 10.66 32.77
N ARG A 222 -0.50 11.76 33.45
CA ARG A 222 -0.03 11.77 34.86
C ARG A 222 -0.47 13.04 35.55
N VAL A 223 -0.63 12.95 36.88
CA VAL A 223 -0.88 14.09 37.76
C VAL A 223 0.09 14.00 38.93
N LYS A 224 0.77 15.10 39.28
CA LYS A 224 1.56 15.24 40.48
C LYS A 224 0.79 16.13 41.45
N SER A 225 0.31 15.55 42.54
CA SER A 225 -0.44 16.24 43.61
C SER A 225 0.18 15.93 44.95
N GLY A 226 0.36 16.94 45.80
CA GLY A 226 0.94 16.76 47.13
C GLY A 226 2.36 16.16 47.17
N GLY A 227 3.09 16.22 46.04
CA GLY A 227 4.43 15.61 45.92
C GLY A 227 4.43 14.20 45.32
N GLU A 228 3.29 13.53 45.27
CA GLU A 228 3.13 12.19 44.67
C GLU A 228 2.68 12.27 43.21
N ILE A 229 3.20 11.38 42.36
CA ILE A 229 2.82 11.27 40.96
C ILE A 229 1.91 10.04 40.81
N LEU A 230 0.73 10.26 40.28
CA LEU A 230 -0.29 9.22 40.07
C LEU A 230 -0.77 9.19 38.61
N ILE A 231 -1.25 8.03 38.19
CA ILE A 231 -2.00 7.88 36.96
C ILE A 231 -3.42 8.34 37.22
N PRO A 232 -3.89 9.40 36.55
CA PRO A 232 -5.16 10.01 36.89
C PRO A 232 -6.33 9.12 36.51
N MET A 233 -7.29 9.01 37.41
CA MET A 233 -8.59 8.38 37.20
C MET A 233 -9.68 9.42 36.93
N GLY A 234 -10.81 9.00 36.37
CA GLY A 234 -11.94 9.92 36.17
C GLY A 234 -12.37 10.67 37.44
N HIS A 235 -12.22 10.05 38.61
CA HIS A 235 -12.51 10.64 39.94
C HIS A 235 -11.32 11.40 40.57
N THR A 236 -10.16 11.44 39.90
CA THR A 236 -9.01 12.23 40.40
C THR A 236 -9.37 13.72 40.39
N SER A 237 -9.35 14.34 41.55
CA SER A 237 -9.59 15.78 41.74
C SER A 237 -8.29 16.55 41.55
N LEU A 238 -8.39 17.72 40.90
CA LEU A 238 -7.26 18.64 40.72
C LEU A 238 -7.27 19.72 41.79
N HIS A 239 -6.09 19.99 42.37
CA HIS A 239 -5.91 21.02 43.38
C HIS A 239 -5.00 22.14 42.90
N ALA A 240 -4.99 23.24 43.62
CA ALA A 240 -4.07 24.33 43.32
C ALA A 240 -2.62 23.82 43.37
N GLU A 241 -1.79 24.30 42.44
CA GLU A 241 -0.35 23.94 42.34
C GLU A 241 -0.08 22.50 41.88
N ASP A 242 -1.10 21.68 41.57
CA ASP A 242 -0.90 20.38 40.95
C ASP A 242 -0.24 20.50 39.58
N TRP A 243 0.52 19.49 39.20
CA TRP A 243 1.11 19.39 37.87
C TRP A 243 0.44 18.27 37.08
N VAL A 244 -0.05 18.62 35.89
CA VAL A 244 -0.76 17.70 34.99
C VAL A 244 0.05 17.50 33.72
N GLN A 245 0.45 16.26 33.43
CA GLN A 245 1.05 15.91 32.16
C GLN A 245 -0.02 15.42 31.20
N ALA A 246 -0.04 16.01 30.01
CA ALA A 246 -0.99 15.63 28.96
C ALA A 246 -0.31 15.42 27.62
N VAL A 247 -0.92 14.58 26.80
CA VAL A 247 -0.53 14.27 25.42
C VAL A 247 -1.66 14.70 24.51
N GLY A 248 -1.34 15.48 23.48
CA GLY A 248 -2.32 15.98 22.52
C GLY A 248 -1.69 16.73 21.38
N SER A 249 -2.52 17.21 20.44
CA SER A 249 -2.09 18.18 19.43
C SER A 249 -1.78 19.53 20.06
N GLU A 250 -1.04 20.38 19.37
CA GLU A 250 -0.74 21.73 19.85
C GLU A 250 -2.02 22.53 20.19
N ASP A 251 -3.06 22.41 19.34
CA ASP A 251 -4.37 23.04 19.61
C ASP A 251 -5.05 22.47 20.85
N ALA A 252 -4.99 21.13 21.01
CA ALA A 252 -5.54 20.45 22.18
C ALA A 252 -4.83 20.85 23.48
N LEU A 253 -3.49 20.94 23.43
CA LEU A 253 -2.66 21.36 24.56
C LEU A 253 -2.84 22.84 24.88
N SER A 254 -3.03 23.71 23.87
CA SER A 254 -3.34 25.12 24.06
C SER A 254 -4.69 25.30 24.75
N GLN A 255 -5.74 24.58 24.31
CA GLN A 255 -7.06 24.59 24.98
C GLN A 255 -6.97 24.07 26.41
N LEU A 256 -6.16 23.03 26.63
CA LEU A 256 -5.92 22.50 27.97
C LEU A 256 -5.20 23.52 28.86
N GLY A 257 -4.26 24.31 28.30
CA GLY A 257 -3.60 25.40 28.99
C GLY A 257 -4.58 26.48 29.46
N VAL A 258 -5.54 26.84 28.60
CA VAL A 258 -6.62 27.80 29.00
C VAL A 258 -7.47 27.24 30.13
N LEU A 259 -7.72 25.92 30.14
CA LEU A 259 -8.51 25.26 31.16
C LEU A 259 -7.75 25.13 32.48
N LEU A 260 -6.51 24.65 32.46
CA LEU A 260 -5.74 24.29 33.67
C LEU A 260 -4.87 25.43 34.19
N GLY A 261 -4.20 26.16 33.29
CA GLY A 261 -3.28 27.24 33.65
C GLY A 261 -1.95 27.19 32.92
N GLU A 262 -0.85 27.45 33.62
CA GLU A 262 0.48 27.67 33.01
C GLU A 262 1.05 26.42 32.38
N ARG A 263 1.41 26.51 31.07
CA ARG A 263 2.06 25.45 30.30
C ARG A 263 3.58 25.50 30.50
N LYS A 264 4.21 24.33 30.68
CA LYS A 264 5.66 24.15 30.66
C LYS A 264 6.06 23.00 29.76
N GLU A 265 7.22 23.12 29.12
CA GLU A 265 7.85 22.00 28.41
C GLU A 265 8.51 21.05 29.41
N GLY A 266 8.43 19.76 29.14
CA GLY A 266 9.03 18.73 29.96
C GLY A 266 8.12 17.54 30.20
N GLU A 267 8.59 16.59 31.00
CA GLU A 267 7.84 15.40 31.40
C GLU A 267 7.94 15.21 32.91
N LEU A 268 6.87 14.76 33.53
CA LEU A 268 6.90 14.33 34.94
C LEU A 268 7.68 13.02 35.04
N PRO A 269 8.57 12.85 36.03
CA PRO A 269 9.31 11.60 36.20
C PRO A 269 8.35 10.42 36.40
N LEU A 270 8.81 9.23 35.99
CA LEU A 270 8.12 7.97 36.32
C LEU A 270 8.42 7.60 37.77
N VAL A 271 7.41 7.12 38.46
CA VAL A 271 7.58 6.48 39.77
C VAL A 271 8.06 5.04 39.57
N GLU A 272 8.80 4.45 40.51
CA GLU A 272 9.34 3.08 40.37
C GLU A 272 8.27 2.01 40.08
N SER A 273 7.02 2.23 40.51
CA SER A 273 5.88 1.33 40.23
C SER A 273 5.28 1.53 38.80
N GLN A 274 5.59 2.63 38.14
CA GLN A 274 5.02 2.99 36.83
C GLN A 274 6.00 2.76 35.68
N ASP A 275 5.47 2.43 34.50
CA ASP A 275 6.25 2.24 33.29
C ASP A 275 5.47 2.70 32.06
N ILE A 276 6.19 2.92 30.98
CA ILE A 276 5.62 3.20 29.65
C ILE A 276 6.00 2.05 28.74
N GLN A 277 5.02 1.35 28.22
CA GLN A 277 5.26 0.23 27.32
C GLN A 277 4.54 0.40 25.99
N SER A 278 5.19 -0.10 24.94
CA SER A 278 4.58 -0.24 23.62
C SER A 278 4.03 -1.65 23.48
N LEU A 279 2.72 -1.80 23.67
CA LEU A 279 2.04 -3.09 23.61
C LEU A 279 1.45 -3.33 22.23
N LEU A 280 1.65 -4.53 21.70
CA LEU A 280 1.24 -4.93 20.37
C LEU A 280 -0.07 -5.71 20.42
N LEU A 281 -1.05 -5.31 19.59
CA LEU A 281 -2.30 -6.05 19.47
C LEU A 281 -2.13 -7.27 18.56
N THR A 282 -2.08 -8.45 19.15
CA THR A 282 -2.00 -9.74 18.44
C THR A 282 -3.11 -10.72 18.83
N ASN A 283 -3.90 -10.40 19.86
CA ASN A 283 -5.05 -11.20 20.24
C ASN A 283 -6.21 -11.01 19.27
N LYS A 284 -6.55 -12.07 18.54
CA LYS A 284 -7.63 -12.10 17.54
C LYS A 284 -8.99 -11.68 18.11
N ASN A 285 -9.25 -11.88 19.40
CA ASN A 285 -10.53 -11.54 20.02
C ASN A 285 -10.71 -10.05 20.31
N MET A 286 -9.63 -9.28 20.26
CA MET A 286 -9.64 -7.82 20.48
C MET A 286 -9.72 -7.02 19.18
N ILE A 287 -9.61 -7.67 18.02
CA ILE A 287 -9.71 -7.04 16.70
C ILE A 287 -11.13 -6.49 16.50
N ASN A 288 -11.22 -5.25 15.99
CA ASN A 288 -12.45 -4.49 15.75
C ASN A 288 -13.25 -4.10 17.01
N LYS A 289 -12.75 -4.36 18.23
CA LYS A 289 -13.33 -3.77 19.44
C LYS A 289 -12.95 -2.30 19.52
N GLN A 290 -13.84 -1.47 20.03
CA GLN A 290 -13.55 -0.08 20.32
C GLN A 290 -12.66 0.05 21.56
N LEU A 291 -11.73 1.01 21.55
CA LEU A 291 -10.81 1.22 22.66
C LEU A 291 -11.56 1.53 23.95
N GLY A 292 -12.67 2.27 23.88
CA GLY A 292 -13.52 2.61 25.03
C GLY A 292 -14.17 1.40 25.67
N ASP A 293 -14.58 0.39 24.89
CA ASP A 293 -15.25 -0.82 25.39
C ASP A 293 -14.32 -1.68 26.28
N LEU A 294 -13.01 -1.52 26.12
CA LEU A 294 -12.03 -2.30 26.87
C LEU A 294 -11.87 -1.82 28.32
N ASN A 295 -12.35 -0.63 28.66
CA ASN A 295 -12.27 -0.02 30.00
C ASN A 295 -10.89 -0.22 30.66
N LEU A 296 -9.82 0.02 29.88
CA LEU A 296 -8.43 -0.30 30.24
C LEU A 296 -8.00 0.34 31.53
N HIS A 297 -8.53 1.52 31.80
CA HIS A 297 -8.22 2.25 33.00
C HIS A 297 -8.82 1.59 34.26
N GLN A 298 -10.09 1.14 34.17
CA GLN A 298 -10.76 0.47 35.31
C GLN A 298 -10.22 -0.94 35.55
N ASN A 299 -9.92 -1.68 34.49
CA ASN A 299 -9.52 -3.07 34.57
C ASN A 299 -8.02 -3.25 34.90
N PHE A 300 -7.17 -2.32 34.44
CA PHE A 300 -5.71 -2.47 34.49
C PHE A 300 -4.98 -1.25 35.08
N GLY A 301 -5.66 -0.17 35.43
CA GLY A 301 -4.99 1.07 35.85
C GLY A 301 -4.10 1.69 34.76
N CYS A 302 -4.40 1.41 33.50
CA CYS A 302 -3.58 1.80 32.37
C CYS A 302 -4.25 2.86 31.50
N THR A 303 -3.46 3.79 30.97
CA THR A 303 -3.91 4.83 30.04
C THR A 303 -3.16 4.71 28.72
N VAL A 304 -3.91 4.60 27.61
CA VAL A 304 -3.33 4.65 26.25
C VAL A 304 -3.10 6.10 25.86
N THR A 305 -1.87 6.46 25.54
CA THR A 305 -1.48 7.83 25.15
C THR A 305 -1.46 8.02 23.65
N ARG A 306 -1.17 6.97 22.87
CA ARG A 306 -1.23 6.96 21.41
C ARG A 306 -1.40 5.55 20.87
N VAL A 307 -1.96 5.43 19.68
CA VAL A 307 -2.05 4.17 18.91
C VAL A 307 -1.30 4.36 17.60
N ARG A 308 -0.24 3.56 17.36
CA ARG A 308 0.50 3.59 16.10
C ARG A 308 0.00 2.49 15.19
N ARG A 309 -0.54 2.91 14.04
CA ARG A 309 -1.04 2.03 12.97
C ARG A 309 -0.33 2.34 11.67
N SER A 310 0.35 1.34 11.09
CA SER A 310 1.09 1.50 9.82
C SER A 310 2.02 2.73 9.79
N GLY A 311 2.69 3.00 10.93
CA GLY A 311 3.62 4.14 11.06
C GLY A 311 2.98 5.49 11.41
N ILE A 312 1.65 5.59 11.45
CA ILE A 312 0.91 6.82 11.79
C ILE A 312 0.48 6.77 13.25
N ASP A 313 0.74 7.83 14.00
CA ASP A 313 0.27 7.98 15.37
C ASP A 313 -1.16 8.55 15.37
N LEU A 314 -2.07 7.80 15.97
CA LEU A 314 -3.48 8.16 16.13
C LEU A 314 -3.75 8.56 17.57
N ALA A 315 -4.55 9.61 17.77
CA ALA A 315 -5.06 9.96 19.08
C ALA A 315 -6.01 8.85 19.58
N PRO A 316 -5.87 8.37 20.82
CA PRO A 316 -6.72 7.33 21.38
C PRO A 316 -8.11 7.91 21.71
N SER A 317 -9.07 7.69 20.82
CA SER A 317 -10.47 8.02 21.07
C SER A 317 -11.24 6.77 21.54
N PRO A 318 -12.29 6.90 22.34
CA PRO A 318 -13.11 5.75 22.74
C PRO A 318 -13.67 4.96 21.57
N ASP A 319 -14.02 5.63 20.48
CA ASP A 319 -14.62 5.02 19.26
C ASP A 319 -13.56 4.40 18.33
N LEU A 320 -12.28 4.49 18.67
CA LEU A 320 -11.20 3.93 17.85
C LEU A 320 -11.28 2.41 17.85
N ALA A 321 -11.67 1.81 16.73
CA ALA A 321 -11.64 0.37 16.55
C ALA A 321 -10.19 -0.12 16.37
N LEU A 322 -9.78 -1.06 17.23
CA LEU A 322 -8.44 -1.64 17.23
C LEU A 322 -8.26 -2.62 16.07
N LYS A 323 -7.09 -2.59 15.44
CA LYS A 323 -6.72 -3.48 14.33
C LYS A 323 -5.54 -4.37 14.72
N PHE A 324 -5.45 -5.55 14.10
CA PHE A 324 -4.29 -6.43 14.26
C PHE A 324 -2.99 -5.69 13.88
N GLY A 325 -1.99 -5.77 14.74
CA GLY A 325 -0.71 -5.09 14.55
C GLY A 325 -0.65 -3.64 15.04
N ASP A 326 -1.75 -3.09 15.60
CA ASP A 326 -1.69 -1.79 16.27
C ASP A 326 -0.72 -1.85 17.46
N LYS A 327 0.14 -0.82 17.57
CA LYS A 327 1.02 -0.62 18.72
C LYS A 327 0.42 0.44 19.63
N LEU A 328 0.00 0.05 20.82
CA LEU A 328 -0.55 0.94 21.83
C LEU A 328 0.58 1.41 22.74
N MET A 329 0.83 2.72 22.79
CA MET A 329 1.72 3.31 23.79
C MET A 329 0.89 3.51 25.07
N VAL A 330 1.26 2.80 26.11
CA VAL A 330 0.48 2.71 27.37
C VAL A 330 1.33 3.11 28.55
N VAL A 331 0.74 3.90 29.45
CA VAL A 331 1.29 4.26 30.76
C VAL A 331 0.47 3.56 31.81
N GLY A 332 1.11 2.90 32.76
CA GLY A 332 0.43 2.16 33.80
C GLY A 332 1.37 1.64 34.88
N GLU A 333 0.80 1.00 35.91
CA GLU A 333 1.57 0.21 36.84
C GLU A 333 2.07 -1.07 36.17
N LYS A 334 3.22 -1.59 36.61
CA LYS A 334 3.86 -2.77 36.00
C LYS A 334 2.93 -3.98 35.94
N ASP A 335 2.17 -4.24 37.02
CA ASP A 335 1.23 -5.37 37.05
C ASP A 335 0.05 -5.16 36.09
N GLY A 336 -0.50 -3.95 36.02
CA GLY A 336 -1.54 -3.58 35.06
C GLY A 336 -1.08 -3.68 33.64
N LEU A 337 0.15 -3.23 33.32
CA LEU A 337 0.76 -3.35 32.02
C LEU A 337 0.96 -4.81 31.61
N ASN A 338 1.41 -5.67 32.51
CA ASN A 338 1.54 -7.11 32.26
C ASN A 338 0.18 -7.77 31.98
N GLY A 339 -0.85 -7.44 32.80
CA GLY A 339 -2.22 -7.91 32.57
C GLY A 339 -2.77 -7.46 31.21
N LEU A 340 -2.55 -6.20 30.86
CA LEU A 340 -2.95 -5.65 29.58
C LEU A 340 -2.17 -6.28 28.40
N ALA A 341 -0.86 -6.53 28.58
CA ALA A 341 -0.05 -7.22 27.58
C ALA A 341 -0.58 -8.64 27.31
N CYS A 342 -0.98 -9.38 28.35
CA CYS A 342 -1.62 -10.69 28.19
C CYS A 342 -2.96 -10.58 27.43
N MET A 343 -3.80 -9.58 27.76
CA MET A 343 -5.07 -9.37 27.09
C MET A 343 -4.90 -9.01 25.60
N LEU A 344 -3.94 -8.13 25.29
CA LEU A 344 -3.64 -7.72 23.92
C LEU A 344 -2.85 -8.77 23.13
N GLY A 345 -2.25 -9.73 23.82
CA GLY A 345 -1.44 -10.82 23.27
C GLY A 345 0.04 -10.48 23.15
N ASN A 346 0.41 -9.24 22.91
CA ASN A 346 1.76 -8.65 22.88
C ASN A 346 2.87 -9.59 22.35
N ASN A 347 2.58 -10.36 21.31
CA ASN A 347 3.47 -11.37 20.78
C ASN A 347 3.95 -11.01 19.36
N ALA A 348 5.17 -10.47 19.27
CA ALA A 348 5.75 -10.06 18.00
C ALA A 348 5.95 -11.25 17.04
N LYS A 349 6.10 -12.49 17.54
CA LYS A 349 6.22 -13.68 16.68
C LYS A 349 4.94 -13.94 15.89
N LEU A 350 3.76 -13.68 16.47
CA LEU A 350 2.50 -13.84 15.76
C LEU A 350 2.33 -12.86 14.58
N LEU A 351 3.08 -11.75 14.56
CA LEU A 351 3.13 -10.87 13.39
C LEU A 351 4.00 -11.43 12.27
N SER A 352 4.98 -12.28 12.58
CA SER A 352 5.85 -12.91 11.59
C SER A 352 5.34 -14.29 11.17
N ASP A 353 4.57 -14.96 12.02
CA ASP A 353 3.99 -16.26 11.71
C ASP A 353 2.86 -16.09 10.68
N THR A 354 2.94 -16.88 9.63
CA THR A 354 1.92 -16.93 8.59
C THR A 354 1.25 -18.28 8.62
N ASP A 355 -0.05 -18.27 8.90
CA ASP A 355 -0.88 -19.47 8.77
C ASP A 355 -1.14 -19.72 7.28
N PHE A 356 -0.79 -20.92 6.81
CA PHE A 356 -0.96 -21.29 5.40
C PHE A 356 -2.42 -21.64 5.05
N PHE A 357 -3.23 -22.01 6.04
CA PHE A 357 -4.63 -22.39 5.83
C PHE A 357 -5.47 -21.27 5.20
N PRO A 358 -5.44 -20.00 5.68
CA PRO A 358 -6.13 -18.90 5.03
C PRO A 358 -5.68 -18.66 3.60
N ILE A 359 -4.40 -18.84 3.30
CA ILE A 359 -3.84 -18.70 1.95
C ILE A 359 -4.45 -19.75 1.02
N ALA A 360 -4.35 -21.02 1.41
CA ALA A 360 -4.87 -22.13 0.62
C ALA A 360 -6.38 -22.01 0.40
N MET A 361 -7.15 -21.72 1.47
CA MET A 361 -8.59 -21.55 1.40
C MET A 361 -8.98 -20.33 0.55
N GLY A 362 -8.30 -19.21 0.70
CA GLY A 362 -8.53 -18.00 -0.09
C GLY A 362 -8.27 -18.22 -1.58
N ILE A 363 -7.22 -18.94 -1.92
CA ILE A 363 -6.93 -19.32 -3.31
C ILE A 363 -8.02 -20.25 -3.85
N VAL A 364 -8.43 -21.29 -3.10
CA VAL A 364 -9.52 -22.19 -3.51
C VAL A 364 -10.80 -21.41 -3.80
N LEU A 365 -11.21 -20.52 -2.89
CA LEU A 365 -12.39 -19.66 -3.08
C LEU A 365 -12.21 -18.74 -4.29
N GLY A 366 -11.02 -18.20 -4.51
CA GLY A 366 -10.71 -17.36 -5.67
C GLY A 366 -10.81 -18.10 -7.00
N VAL A 367 -10.29 -19.32 -7.07
CA VAL A 367 -10.38 -20.18 -8.27
C VAL A 367 -11.83 -20.56 -8.54
N LEU A 368 -12.60 -20.93 -7.50
CA LEU A 368 -14.02 -21.23 -7.64
C LEU A 368 -14.81 -20.02 -8.15
N PHE A 369 -14.57 -18.84 -7.56
CA PHE A 369 -15.20 -17.60 -8.00
C PHE A 369 -14.83 -17.24 -9.44
N GLY A 370 -13.57 -17.45 -9.83
CA GLY A 370 -13.09 -17.20 -11.19
C GLY A 370 -13.76 -18.05 -12.26
N LYS A 371 -14.27 -19.23 -11.89
CA LYS A 371 -15.00 -20.13 -12.80
C LYS A 371 -16.49 -19.82 -12.91
N LEU A 372 -17.01 -18.87 -12.11
CA LEU A 372 -18.42 -18.48 -12.22
C LEU A 372 -18.65 -17.73 -13.53
N ASN A 373 -19.61 -18.20 -14.32
CA ASN A 373 -20.13 -17.49 -15.48
C ASN A 373 -21.34 -16.66 -15.04
N ILE A 374 -21.19 -15.34 -14.98
CA ILE A 374 -22.25 -14.41 -14.66
C ILE A 374 -22.88 -13.95 -15.98
N SER A 375 -24.11 -14.40 -16.25
CA SER A 375 -24.86 -13.99 -17.44
C SER A 375 -25.68 -12.73 -17.14
N PHE A 376 -25.50 -11.69 -17.95
CA PHE A 376 -26.23 -10.40 -17.83
C PHE A 376 -27.42 -10.27 -18.79
N GLY A 377 -27.87 -11.36 -19.41
CA GLY A 377 -28.90 -11.35 -20.46
C GLY A 377 -28.29 -11.07 -21.86
N ASP A 378 -29.09 -11.11 -22.92
CA ASP A 378 -28.73 -10.83 -24.32
C ASP A 378 -27.42 -11.46 -24.84
N GLY A 379 -27.05 -12.64 -24.29
CA GLY A 379 -25.85 -13.37 -24.75
C GLY A 379 -24.52 -12.85 -24.18
N MET A 380 -24.54 -11.83 -23.30
CA MET A 380 -23.31 -11.38 -22.61
C MET A 380 -23.09 -12.22 -21.36
N SER A 381 -21.96 -12.94 -21.30
CA SER A 381 -21.49 -13.65 -20.12
C SER A 381 -20.13 -13.12 -19.72
N PHE A 382 -19.95 -12.86 -18.43
CA PHE A 382 -18.70 -12.45 -17.83
C PHE A 382 -18.18 -13.55 -16.91
N SER A 383 -16.95 -13.98 -17.12
CA SER A 383 -16.20 -14.85 -16.21
C SER A 383 -14.99 -14.10 -15.68
N PRO A 384 -14.82 -13.97 -14.34
CA PRO A 384 -13.64 -13.30 -13.79
C PRO A 384 -12.30 -13.94 -14.19
N GLY A 385 -12.30 -15.20 -14.64
CA GLY A 385 -11.07 -15.95 -14.93
C GLY A 385 -10.27 -16.30 -13.68
N LEU A 386 -9.18 -17.01 -13.86
CA LEU A 386 -8.31 -17.44 -12.75
C LEU A 386 -7.76 -16.22 -11.98
N THR A 387 -7.20 -15.28 -12.70
CA THR A 387 -6.54 -14.09 -12.13
C THR A 387 -7.52 -13.14 -11.46
N GLY A 388 -8.60 -12.79 -12.14
CA GLY A 388 -9.63 -11.87 -11.63
C GLY A 388 -10.34 -12.45 -10.42
N GLY A 389 -10.69 -13.74 -10.45
CA GLY A 389 -11.35 -14.41 -9.33
C GLY A 389 -10.49 -14.44 -8.06
N VAL A 390 -9.22 -14.82 -8.19
CA VAL A 390 -8.27 -14.85 -7.06
C VAL A 390 -8.04 -13.45 -6.50
N LEU A 391 -7.90 -12.42 -7.37
CA LEU A 391 -7.72 -11.03 -6.94
C LEU A 391 -8.91 -10.52 -6.14
N ILE A 392 -10.13 -10.65 -6.69
CA ILE A 392 -11.36 -10.12 -6.08
C ILE A 392 -11.58 -10.77 -4.71
N VAL A 393 -11.45 -12.10 -4.64
CA VAL A 393 -11.65 -12.84 -3.38
C VAL A 393 -10.59 -12.43 -2.35
N ALA A 394 -9.32 -12.34 -2.72
CA ALA A 394 -8.25 -11.91 -1.83
C ALA A 394 -8.47 -10.48 -1.30
N LEU A 395 -8.89 -9.54 -2.17
CA LEU A 395 -9.27 -8.17 -1.79
C LEU A 395 -10.40 -8.14 -0.77
N VAL A 396 -11.49 -8.87 -1.03
CA VAL A 396 -12.66 -8.89 -0.15
C VAL A 396 -12.32 -9.53 1.19
N LEU A 397 -11.67 -10.70 1.19
CA LEU A 397 -11.30 -11.40 2.42
C LEU A 397 -10.37 -10.57 3.29
N SER A 398 -9.35 -9.93 2.69
CA SER A 398 -8.42 -9.10 3.46
C SER A 398 -9.07 -7.80 3.98
N ALA A 399 -10.05 -7.24 3.25
CA ALA A 399 -10.84 -6.10 3.73
C ALA A 399 -11.73 -6.47 4.91
N ILE A 400 -12.34 -7.67 4.91
CA ILE A 400 -13.10 -8.24 6.04
C ILE A 400 -12.14 -8.48 7.21
N GLY A 401 -10.91 -8.92 6.94
CA GLY A 401 -9.83 -9.14 7.89
C GLY A 401 -9.97 -10.41 8.71
N LYS A 402 -11.18 -10.79 9.16
CA LYS A 402 -11.40 -11.98 9.99
C LYS A 402 -12.80 -12.58 9.74
N THR A 403 -12.86 -13.91 9.63
CA THR A 403 -14.12 -14.66 9.57
C THR A 403 -14.04 -15.85 10.54
N GLY A 404 -14.78 -15.79 11.64
CA GLY A 404 -14.67 -16.79 12.70
C GLY A 404 -13.24 -16.89 13.25
N PRO A 405 -12.62 -18.08 13.27
CA PRO A 405 -11.23 -18.25 13.71
C PRO A 405 -10.19 -17.87 12.66
N ILE A 406 -10.60 -17.69 11.38
CA ILE A 406 -9.70 -17.48 10.25
C ILE A 406 -9.36 -16.00 10.14
N LEU A 407 -8.06 -15.69 10.12
CA LEU A 407 -7.52 -14.35 9.91
C LEU A 407 -7.04 -14.22 8.45
N TRP A 408 -7.71 -13.35 7.68
CA TRP A 408 -7.40 -13.09 6.27
C TRP A 408 -6.30 -12.04 6.12
N SER A 409 -5.19 -12.26 6.79
CA SER A 409 -4.02 -11.38 6.71
C SER A 409 -2.76 -12.21 6.65
N MET A 410 -1.71 -11.62 6.10
CA MET A 410 -0.40 -12.23 5.98
C MET A 410 0.65 -11.28 6.54
N SER A 411 1.70 -11.81 7.16
CA SER A 411 2.82 -10.99 7.60
C SER A 411 3.48 -10.29 6.40
N GLY A 412 3.96 -9.07 6.58
CA GLY A 412 4.63 -8.33 5.51
C GLY A 412 5.78 -9.11 4.85
N PRO A 413 6.72 -9.69 5.63
CA PRO A 413 7.80 -10.51 5.10
C PRO A 413 7.31 -11.73 4.31
N SER A 414 6.33 -12.48 4.85
CA SER A 414 5.78 -13.66 4.17
C SER A 414 5.05 -13.30 2.89
N ASN A 415 4.27 -12.21 2.91
CA ASN A 415 3.59 -11.70 1.72
C ASN A 415 4.60 -11.31 0.63
N HIS A 416 5.67 -10.62 1.01
CA HIS A 416 6.73 -10.24 0.09
C HIS A 416 7.44 -11.45 -0.52
N LEU A 417 7.80 -12.44 0.31
CA LEU A 417 8.48 -13.66 -0.15
C LEU A 417 7.60 -14.46 -1.12
N LEU A 418 6.33 -14.73 -0.76
CA LEU A 418 5.42 -15.50 -1.62
C LEU A 418 5.09 -14.74 -2.90
N ARG A 419 4.93 -13.42 -2.84
CA ARG A 419 4.73 -12.57 -4.01
C ARG A 419 5.93 -12.64 -4.94
N GLN A 420 7.14 -12.52 -4.41
CA GLN A 420 8.36 -12.58 -5.20
C GLN A 420 8.56 -13.96 -5.82
N LEU A 421 8.38 -15.04 -5.05
CA LEU A 421 8.44 -16.39 -5.56
C LEU A 421 7.42 -16.63 -6.69
N GLY A 422 6.16 -16.23 -6.44
CA GLY A 422 5.10 -16.37 -7.44
C GLY A 422 5.42 -15.62 -8.73
N LEU A 423 5.90 -14.38 -8.60
CA LEU A 423 6.32 -13.56 -9.74
C LEU A 423 7.46 -14.21 -10.53
N LEU A 424 8.48 -14.73 -9.87
CA LEU A 424 9.65 -15.34 -10.52
C LEU A 424 9.28 -16.59 -11.31
N LEU A 425 8.46 -17.47 -10.73
CA LEU A 425 7.97 -18.67 -11.41
C LEU A 425 7.16 -18.32 -12.65
N PHE A 426 6.27 -17.32 -12.52
CA PHE A 426 5.44 -16.84 -13.61
C PHE A 426 6.27 -16.20 -14.74
N LEU A 427 7.19 -15.26 -14.41
CA LEU A 427 8.03 -14.60 -15.42
C LEU A 427 8.96 -15.57 -16.16
N ALA A 428 9.49 -16.57 -15.47
CA ALA A 428 10.36 -17.57 -16.09
C ALA A 428 9.60 -18.43 -17.13
N GLU A 429 8.40 -18.91 -16.77
CA GLU A 429 7.57 -19.69 -17.70
C GLU A 429 7.14 -18.87 -18.90
N VAL A 430 6.52 -17.72 -18.63
CA VAL A 430 5.96 -16.82 -19.65
C VAL A 430 7.05 -16.32 -20.60
N GLY A 431 8.21 -15.90 -20.06
CA GLY A 431 9.32 -15.44 -20.86
C GLY A 431 9.88 -16.55 -21.76
N THR A 432 10.06 -17.78 -21.23
CA THR A 432 10.54 -18.89 -22.06
C THR A 432 9.53 -19.31 -23.14
N SER A 433 8.24 -19.24 -22.84
CA SER A 433 7.17 -19.51 -23.82
C SER A 433 7.17 -18.48 -24.93
N ALA A 434 7.26 -17.19 -24.60
CA ALA A 434 7.25 -16.08 -25.56
C ALA A 434 8.56 -15.96 -26.36
N GLY A 435 9.69 -16.38 -25.80
CA GLY A 435 10.99 -16.31 -26.44
C GLY A 435 11.08 -17.04 -27.78
N LYS A 436 10.26 -18.08 -27.97
CA LYS A 436 10.22 -18.87 -29.21
C LYS A 436 9.84 -18.05 -30.45
N THR A 437 8.96 -17.05 -30.28
CA THR A 437 8.44 -16.21 -31.38
C THR A 437 8.96 -14.78 -31.32
N LEU A 438 9.88 -14.47 -30.39
CA LEU A 438 10.35 -13.10 -30.13
C LEU A 438 10.95 -12.42 -31.38
N VAL A 439 11.89 -13.11 -32.05
CA VAL A 439 12.63 -12.52 -33.20
C VAL A 439 11.69 -12.26 -34.38
N GLU A 440 10.81 -13.20 -34.66
CA GLU A 440 9.84 -13.09 -35.76
C GLU A 440 8.89 -11.89 -35.50
N THR A 441 8.34 -11.78 -34.29
CA THR A 441 7.44 -10.67 -33.91
C THR A 441 8.18 -9.33 -33.94
N PHE A 442 9.43 -9.28 -33.48
CA PHE A 442 10.19 -8.03 -33.49
C PHE A 442 10.54 -7.58 -34.91
N GLN A 443 10.91 -8.50 -35.79
CA GLN A 443 11.19 -8.17 -37.20
C GLN A 443 9.96 -7.68 -37.96
N SER A 444 8.79 -8.27 -37.71
CA SER A 444 7.55 -7.90 -38.39
C SER A 444 6.94 -6.59 -37.91
N SER A 445 6.92 -6.34 -36.61
CA SER A 445 6.12 -5.27 -36.01
C SER A 445 6.80 -4.50 -34.87
N GLY A 446 8.06 -4.78 -34.53
CA GLY A 446 8.71 -4.27 -33.32
C GLY A 446 8.76 -2.74 -33.21
N TRP A 447 9.08 -2.03 -34.30
CA TRP A 447 9.12 -0.57 -34.32
C TRP A 447 7.75 0.06 -34.13
N LEU A 448 6.70 -0.53 -34.73
CA LEU A 448 5.32 -0.09 -34.56
C LEU A 448 4.88 -0.26 -33.11
N LEU A 449 5.10 -1.46 -32.56
CA LEU A 449 4.74 -1.77 -31.17
C LEU A 449 5.49 -0.87 -30.18
N PHE A 450 6.76 -0.55 -30.44
CA PHE A 450 7.54 0.40 -29.63
C PHE A 450 6.91 1.81 -29.67
N GLY A 451 6.56 2.32 -30.84
CA GLY A 451 5.92 3.63 -31.00
C GLY A 451 4.55 3.70 -30.32
N VAL A 452 3.75 2.65 -30.46
CA VAL A 452 2.44 2.52 -29.79
C VAL A 452 2.61 2.45 -28.26
N GLY A 453 3.56 1.66 -27.77
CA GLY A 453 3.90 1.60 -26.34
C GLY A 453 4.32 2.96 -25.77
N ALA A 454 5.11 3.71 -26.53
CA ALA A 454 5.49 5.09 -26.19
C ALA A 454 4.27 6.02 -26.05
N ALA A 455 3.33 5.95 -26.99
CA ALA A 455 2.10 6.73 -26.94
C ALA A 455 1.23 6.35 -25.73
N ILE A 456 1.07 5.05 -25.45
CA ILE A 456 0.33 4.55 -24.28
C ILE A 456 0.98 4.97 -22.96
N THR A 457 2.30 5.20 -22.94
CA THR A 457 3.00 5.73 -21.74
C THR A 457 2.78 7.23 -21.59
N ILE A 458 2.97 8.01 -22.66
CA ILE A 458 3.02 9.48 -22.59
C ILE A 458 1.63 10.10 -22.46
N VAL A 459 0.65 9.64 -23.25
CA VAL A 459 -0.69 10.24 -23.32
C VAL A 459 -1.39 10.25 -21.95
N PRO A 460 -1.44 9.15 -21.17
CA PRO A 460 -2.08 9.14 -19.86
C PRO A 460 -1.42 10.09 -18.85
N MET A 461 -0.09 10.21 -18.89
CA MET A 461 0.65 11.13 -18.04
C MET A 461 0.31 12.58 -18.36
N LEU A 462 0.26 12.95 -19.65
CA LEU A 462 -0.14 14.30 -20.07
C LEU A 462 -1.60 14.61 -19.66
N VAL A 463 -2.52 13.67 -19.92
CA VAL A 463 -3.94 13.83 -19.53
C VAL A 463 -4.06 14.02 -18.01
N SER A 464 -3.34 13.24 -17.23
CA SER A 464 -3.37 13.35 -15.77
C SER A 464 -2.82 14.69 -15.26
N VAL A 465 -1.79 15.24 -15.90
CA VAL A 465 -1.25 16.58 -15.58
C VAL A 465 -2.27 17.66 -15.89
N VAL A 466 -2.85 17.63 -17.09
CA VAL A 466 -3.83 18.63 -17.52
C VAL A 466 -5.04 18.63 -16.56
N VAL A 467 -5.64 17.46 -16.36
CA VAL A 467 -6.84 17.34 -15.50
C VAL A 467 -6.49 17.58 -14.03
N GLY A 468 -5.39 17.03 -13.55
CA GLY A 468 -4.96 17.17 -12.16
C GLY A 468 -4.67 18.64 -11.78
N ARG A 469 -4.03 19.40 -12.67
CA ARG A 469 -3.68 20.82 -12.41
C ARG A 469 -4.82 21.78 -12.70
N LEU A 470 -5.52 21.61 -13.84
CA LEU A 470 -6.53 22.59 -14.28
C LEU A 470 -7.89 22.36 -13.61
N ILE A 471 -8.30 21.10 -13.43
CA ILE A 471 -9.63 20.77 -12.88
C ILE A 471 -9.56 20.57 -11.37
N PHE A 472 -8.67 19.68 -10.92
CA PHE A 472 -8.61 19.31 -9.50
C PHE A 472 -7.65 20.16 -8.67
N LYS A 473 -6.80 20.98 -9.29
CA LYS A 473 -5.82 21.86 -8.62
C LYS A 473 -4.91 21.10 -7.63
N VAL A 474 -4.58 19.87 -7.98
CA VAL A 474 -3.71 19.01 -7.16
C VAL A 474 -2.28 19.56 -7.15
N SER A 475 -1.57 19.45 -6.03
CA SER A 475 -0.17 19.85 -5.90
C SER A 475 0.71 19.06 -6.86
N VAL A 476 1.86 19.62 -7.28
CA VAL A 476 2.79 18.89 -8.16
C VAL A 476 3.37 17.68 -7.43
N LEU A 477 3.63 17.79 -6.13
CA LEU A 477 4.14 16.68 -5.32
C LEU A 477 3.14 15.51 -5.22
N ASP A 478 1.86 15.80 -4.95
CA ASP A 478 0.82 14.76 -4.96
C ASP A 478 0.64 14.18 -6.37
N LEU A 479 0.76 15.01 -7.41
CA LEU A 479 0.63 14.58 -8.79
C LEU A 479 1.79 13.68 -9.23
N LEU A 480 3.04 13.98 -8.83
CA LEU A 480 4.19 13.10 -9.05
C LEU A 480 3.97 11.71 -8.46
N GLY A 481 3.50 11.63 -7.20
CA GLY A 481 3.16 10.35 -6.57
C GLY A 481 1.97 9.66 -7.24
N THR A 482 0.95 10.41 -7.65
CA THR A 482 -0.24 9.87 -8.34
C THR A 482 0.09 9.33 -9.73
N ILE A 483 0.91 10.03 -10.49
CA ILE A 483 1.35 9.56 -11.82
C ILE A 483 2.20 8.29 -11.68
N THR A 484 3.19 8.30 -10.79
CA THR A 484 4.07 7.14 -10.60
C THR A 484 3.31 5.93 -10.05
N GLY A 485 2.36 6.15 -9.14
CA GLY A 485 1.47 5.11 -8.62
C GLY A 485 0.46 4.62 -9.66
N GLY A 486 -0.14 5.53 -10.44
CA GLY A 486 -1.05 5.21 -11.54
C GLY A 486 -0.36 4.45 -12.68
N MET A 487 0.88 4.82 -13.01
CA MET A 487 1.73 4.09 -13.98
C MET A 487 2.38 2.83 -13.38
N THR A 488 2.06 2.46 -12.14
CA THR A 488 2.64 1.36 -11.36
C THR A 488 4.18 1.33 -11.33
N SER A 489 4.82 2.51 -11.45
CA SER A 489 6.26 2.67 -11.65
C SER A 489 7.01 2.98 -10.35
N THR A 490 7.60 1.96 -9.71
CA THR A 490 8.50 2.14 -8.57
C THR A 490 9.77 2.94 -8.93
N PRO A 491 10.40 2.74 -10.12
CA PRO A 491 11.52 3.58 -10.54
C PRO A 491 11.13 5.04 -10.74
N GLY A 492 9.89 5.29 -11.19
CA GLY A 492 9.34 6.65 -11.28
C GLY A 492 9.20 7.32 -9.92
N LEU A 493 8.73 6.57 -8.90
CA LEU A 493 8.66 7.08 -7.52
C LEU A 493 10.06 7.41 -6.99
N ALA A 494 11.02 6.52 -7.15
CA ALA A 494 12.41 6.79 -6.74
C ALA A 494 12.98 8.05 -7.40
N ALA A 495 12.61 8.32 -8.66
CA ALA A 495 12.98 9.55 -9.34
C ALA A 495 12.28 10.78 -8.74
N ALA A 496 11.02 10.68 -8.33
CA ALA A 496 10.28 11.75 -7.64
C ALA A 496 10.90 12.06 -6.27
N ASP A 497 11.14 11.03 -5.46
CA ASP A 497 11.71 11.16 -4.11
C ASP A 497 13.14 11.73 -4.15
N SER A 498 13.90 11.50 -5.25
CA SER A 498 15.24 12.07 -5.40
C SER A 498 15.29 13.57 -5.67
N MET A 499 14.14 14.21 -5.97
CA MET A 499 14.06 15.64 -6.32
C MET A 499 13.69 16.54 -5.15
N VAL A 500 13.17 15.99 -4.07
CA VAL A 500 12.71 16.76 -2.90
C VAL A 500 12.81 15.90 -1.65
N ASP A 501 13.25 16.49 -0.55
CA ASP A 501 13.30 15.82 0.76
C ASP A 501 11.91 15.91 1.43
N SER A 502 10.96 15.16 0.90
CA SER A 502 9.59 15.10 1.42
C SER A 502 8.96 13.73 1.11
N ASN A 503 8.15 13.23 2.03
CA ASN A 503 7.44 11.95 1.85
C ASN A 503 6.10 12.08 1.11
N ILE A 504 5.75 13.28 0.63
CA ILE A 504 4.45 13.56 -0.01
C ILE A 504 4.25 12.71 -1.27
N PRO A 505 5.22 12.61 -2.22
CA PRO A 505 5.06 11.75 -3.39
C PRO A 505 4.89 10.29 -3.00
N GLY A 506 5.67 9.80 -2.03
CA GLY A 506 5.58 8.43 -1.51
C GLY A 506 4.21 8.11 -0.92
N VAL A 507 3.61 9.02 -0.16
CA VAL A 507 2.26 8.87 0.42
C VAL A 507 1.18 8.85 -0.66
N ALA A 508 1.25 9.74 -1.64
CA ALA A 508 0.32 9.77 -2.77
C ALA A 508 0.44 8.47 -3.60
N TYR A 509 1.65 8.02 -3.91
CA TYR A 509 1.93 6.74 -4.56
C TYR A 509 1.30 5.57 -3.78
N ALA A 510 1.57 5.46 -2.49
CA ALA A 510 1.06 4.37 -1.65
C ALA A 510 -0.48 4.35 -1.59
N THR A 511 -1.12 5.51 -1.71
CA THR A 511 -2.59 5.64 -1.73
C THR A 511 -3.18 5.09 -3.03
N VAL A 512 -2.56 5.38 -4.17
CA VAL A 512 -3.14 5.06 -5.48
C VAL A 512 -2.63 3.76 -6.10
N TYR A 513 -1.43 3.33 -5.77
CA TYR A 513 -0.78 2.15 -6.38
C TYR A 513 -1.61 0.86 -6.26
N PRO A 514 -2.17 0.49 -5.08
CA PRO A 514 -3.02 -0.71 -4.98
C PRO A 514 -4.27 -0.61 -5.84
N ILE A 515 -4.84 0.58 -5.93
CA ILE A 515 -6.05 0.86 -6.72
C ILE A 515 -5.72 0.79 -8.21
N ALA A 516 -4.59 1.40 -8.62
CA ALA A 516 -4.10 1.32 -9.97
C ALA A 516 -3.92 -0.12 -10.45
N MET A 517 -3.31 -0.97 -9.64
CA MET A 517 -3.13 -2.39 -9.96
C MET A 517 -4.46 -3.10 -10.20
N VAL A 518 -5.44 -2.89 -9.32
CA VAL A 518 -6.76 -3.53 -9.43
C VAL A 518 -7.47 -3.06 -10.70
N PHE A 519 -7.53 -1.75 -10.92
CA PHE A 519 -8.19 -1.20 -12.10
C PHE A 519 -7.50 -1.61 -13.40
N LEU A 520 -6.17 -1.62 -13.43
CA LEU A 520 -5.43 -2.05 -14.62
C LEU A 520 -5.75 -3.51 -14.98
N ILE A 521 -5.79 -4.39 -13.99
CA ILE A 521 -6.20 -5.79 -14.15
C ILE A 521 -7.59 -5.86 -14.79
N LEU A 522 -8.56 -5.12 -14.23
CA LEU A 522 -9.94 -5.10 -14.73
C LEU A 522 -10.02 -4.53 -16.16
N PHE A 523 -9.33 -3.43 -16.46
CA PHE A 523 -9.31 -2.84 -17.80
C PHE A 523 -8.71 -3.77 -18.84
N ILE A 524 -7.57 -4.42 -18.53
CA ILE A 524 -6.95 -5.40 -19.42
C ILE A 524 -7.90 -6.57 -19.68
N GLN A 525 -8.55 -7.09 -18.64
CA GLN A 525 -9.49 -8.20 -18.77
C GLN A 525 -10.69 -7.81 -19.65
N VAL A 526 -11.26 -6.63 -19.42
CA VAL A 526 -12.37 -6.12 -20.24
C VAL A 526 -11.95 -5.97 -21.69
N ILE A 527 -10.78 -5.37 -21.97
CA ILE A 527 -10.28 -5.21 -23.35
C ILE A 527 -10.06 -6.57 -24.01
N ALA A 528 -9.45 -7.53 -23.31
CA ALA A 528 -9.18 -8.86 -23.83
C ALA A 528 -10.47 -9.65 -24.14
N MET A 529 -11.56 -9.40 -23.39
CA MET A 529 -12.87 -10.07 -23.61
C MET A 529 -13.74 -9.38 -24.67
N THR A 530 -13.59 -8.06 -24.83
CA THR A 530 -14.49 -7.27 -25.69
C THR A 530 -13.96 -7.16 -27.12
N PHE A 531 -12.67 -7.16 -27.30
CA PHE A 531 -11.99 -6.88 -28.56
C PHE A 531 -11.05 -8.01 -29.01
#